data_1997852dc9a7e4235adeea6dd0e5152e
#
_entry.id   1997852dc9a7e4235adeea6dd0e5152e
#
_cell.length_a   1.000
_cell.length_b   1.000
_cell.length_c   1.000
_cell.angle_alpha   90.00
_cell.angle_beta   90.00
_cell.angle_gamma   90.00
#
_symmetry.space_group_name_H-M   'P 1'
#
loop_
_entity.id
_entity.type
_entity.pdbx_description
1 polymer ?
#
loop_
_entity_poly.entity_id
_entity_poly.type
_entity_poly.pdbx_seq_one_letter_code
_entity_poly.pdbx_strand_id
1 'polypeptide(L)'
;TEAMAKKSKTLKNTQKKGFVRCGVSQGLPGFSNADASGNWTGVDVDVCRAVAAAVLGDANKVKFTPLSAKERFTALTSGEIDILSRNTTWTLSRDADIGLTFVGVNFYDGQGFMVRKNSGITSVNQFKNGISACTNIGTTTELNMRDFFNSRGISYEPVAFEKADEVVAAYDAGRCDTYTTDKSGLAAQRTKMKNPDEHIVLPETISKEPLGPVVRQGDAVWEDIVRWSLNTMIEAEEYGITSSNADSMKTSDNPAIKRLVGAEGELGAAFGLDNDWSLRIIKQVGNYGESYKRNIADPGILPDRGPNQLWTKGGILYVPPAR
;
A
#
# COMPACT_ATOMS: atom_id res chain seq x y z
N THR A 1 26.71 -9.20 13.90
CA THR A 1 25.67 -9.46 12.90
C THR A 1 24.76 -10.61 13.31
N GLU A 2 25.29 -11.78 13.62
CA GLU A 2 24.52 -12.94 14.11
C GLU A 2 23.82 -12.67 15.45
N ALA A 3 24.40 -11.85 16.32
CA ALA A 3 23.80 -11.43 17.59
C ALA A 3 22.62 -10.46 17.42
N MET A 4 22.56 -9.65 16.35
CA MET A 4 21.43 -8.76 16.07
C MET A 4 20.24 -9.53 15.50
N ALA A 5 20.45 -10.48 14.61
CA ALA A 5 19.41 -11.32 14.04
C ALA A 5 18.64 -12.12 15.09
N LYS A 6 19.33 -12.58 16.14
CA LYS A 6 18.74 -13.30 17.28
C LYS A 6 17.77 -12.45 18.13
N LYS A 7 17.71 -11.15 17.93
CA LYS A 7 16.90 -10.21 18.74
C LYS A 7 15.49 -9.99 18.21
N SER A 8 15.15 -10.37 16.98
CA SER A 8 13.79 -10.19 16.47
C SER A 8 12.86 -11.30 16.98
N LYS A 9 12.00 -10.91 17.92
CA LYS A 9 10.92 -11.77 18.40
C LYS A 9 9.89 -12.05 17.30
N THR A 10 9.58 -11.04 16.50
CA THR A 10 8.59 -11.15 15.41
C THR A 10 9.07 -12.11 14.33
N LEU A 11 10.34 -12.00 13.90
CA LEU A 11 10.92 -12.94 12.93
C LEU A 11 10.86 -14.38 13.44
N LYS A 12 11.29 -14.62 14.69
CA LYS A 12 11.27 -15.97 15.30
C LYS A 12 9.86 -16.54 15.34
N ASN A 13 8.89 -15.73 15.76
CA ASN A 13 7.50 -16.16 15.85
C ASN A 13 6.93 -16.46 14.45
N THR A 14 7.25 -15.65 13.46
CA THR A 14 6.83 -15.85 12.07
C THR A 14 7.41 -17.14 11.50
N GLN A 15 8.72 -17.39 11.70
CA GLN A 15 9.36 -18.62 11.26
C GLN A 15 8.78 -19.86 11.97
N LYS A 16 8.51 -19.77 13.27
CA LYS A 16 7.89 -20.86 14.05
C LYS A 16 6.46 -21.16 13.59
N LYS A 17 5.67 -20.12 13.28
CA LYS A 17 4.29 -20.29 12.80
C LYS A 17 4.25 -20.78 11.35
N GLY A 18 5.25 -20.44 10.54
CA GLY A 18 5.32 -20.80 9.14
C GLY A 18 4.51 -19.89 8.22
N PHE A 19 4.04 -18.74 8.66
CA PHE A 19 3.36 -17.75 7.84
C PHE A 19 3.48 -16.34 8.41
N VAL A 20 3.41 -15.34 7.52
CA VAL A 20 3.34 -13.92 7.85
C VAL A 20 1.89 -13.52 8.12
N ARG A 21 1.63 -12.80 9.20
CA ARG A 21 0.30 -12.24 9.50
C ARG A 21 0.22 -10.81 8.97
N CYS A 22 -0.60 -10.60 7.95
CA CYS A 22 -0.72 -9.35 7.21
C CYS A 22 -2.12 -8.77 7.29
N GLY A 23 -2.25 -7.55 7.79
CA GLY A 23 -3.50 -6.80 7.76
C GLY A 23 -3.66 -6.06 6.45
N VAL A 24 -4.81 -6.21 5.81
CA VAL A 24 -5.15 -5.66 4.50
C VAL A 24 -6.51 -4.98 4.51
N SER A 25 -6.89 -4.33 3.41
CA SER A 25 -8.23 -3.76 3.26
C SER A 25 -9.30 -4.86 3.16
N GLN A 26 -10.53 -4.49 3.40
CA GLN A 26 -11.70 -5.36 3.24
C GLN A 26 -12.06 -5.60 1.77
N GLY A 27 -11.42 -4.94 0.84
CA GLY A 27 -11.62 -5.06 -0.59
C GLY A 27 -11.38 -3.73 -1.30
N LEU A 28 -10.14 -3.51 -1.74
CA LEU A 28 -9.74 -2.35 -2.54
C LEU A 28 -9.01 -2.87 -3.78
N PRO A 29 -9.68 -2.92 -4.94
CA PRO A 29 -9.08 -3.42 -6.17
C PRO A 29 -7.75 -2.75 -6.50
N GLY A 30 -6.76 -3.56 -6.88
CA GLY A 30 -5.39 -3.12 -7.16
C GLY A 30 -4.49 -2.96 -5.93
N PHE A 31 -5.04 -2.78 -4.74
CA PHE A 31 -4.29 -2.63 -3.47
C PHE A 31 -4.35 -3.88 -2.61
N SER A 32 -5.52 -4.26 -2.16
CA SER A 32 -5.76 -5.55 -1.49
C SER A 32 -7.21 -5.97 -1.71
N ASN A 33 -7.40 -7.01 -2.47
CA ASN A 33 -8.71 -7.51 -2.85
C ASN A 33 -8.68 -9.03 -2.98
N ALA A 34 -9.68 -9.69 -2.40
CA ALA A 34 -9.86 -11.13 -2.54
C ALA A 34 -10.81 -11.44 -3.68
N ASP A 35 -10.48 -12.46 -4.49
CA ASP A 35 -11.41 -13.02 -5.48
C ASP A 35 -12.45 -13.94 -4.82
N ALA A 36 -13.35 -14.48 -5.63
CA ALA A 36 -14.41 -15.40 -5.16
C ALA A 36 -13.85 -16.69 -4.55
N SER A 37 -12.61 -17.07 -4.89
CA SER A 37 -11.93 -18.24 -4.34
C SER A 37 -11.11 -17.92 -3.08
N GLY A 38 -11.12 -16.68 -2.62
CA GLY A 38 -10.37 -16.22 -1.46
C GLY A 38 -8.89 -15.91 -1.72
N ASN A 39 -8.47 -15.83 -2.98
CA ASN A 39 -7.11 -15.43 -3.34
C ASN A 39 -6.96 -13.91 -3.29
N TRP A 40 -5.97 -13.44 -2.54
CA TRP A 40 -5.67 -12.03 -2.40
C TRP A 40 -4.70 -11.55 -3.46
N THR A 41 -4.96 -10.37 -4.02
CA THR A 41 -4.10 -9.68 -4.98
C THR A 41 -4.03 -8.18 -4.68
N GLY A 42 -2.96 -7.53 -5.10
CA GLY A 42 -2.77 -6.09 -4.97
C GLY A 42 -1.34 -5.71 -4.61
N VAL A 43 -1.02 -4.42 -4.77
CA VAL A 43 0.31 -3.90 -4.43
C VAL A 43 0.59 -3.97 -2.93
N ASP A 44 -0.42 -3.82 -2.09
CA ASP A 44 -0.29 -3.97 -0.63
C ASP A 44 -0.13 -5.45 -0.24
N VAL A 45 -0.81 -6.35 -0.93
CA VAL A 45 -0.65 -7.81 -0.77
C VAL A 45 0.76 -8.24 -1.15
N ASP A 46 1.30 -7.70 -2.23
CA ASP A 46 2.63 -8.05 -2.72
C ASP A 46 3.74 -7.67 -1.74
N VAL A 47 3.58 -6.61 -0.95
CA VAL A 47 4.53 -6.29 0.13
C VAL A 47 4.62 -7.42 1.15
N CYS A 48 3.50 -7.94 1.62
CA CYS A 48 3.48 -9.07 2.56
C CYS A 48 4.00 -10.36 1.93
N ARG A 49 3.71 -10.60 0.66
CA ARG A 49 4.26 -11.74 -0.09
C ARG A 49 5.77 -11.63 -0.26
N ALA A 50 6.30 -10.44 -0.46
CA ALA A 50 7.74 -10.19 -0.53
C ALA A 50 8.42 -10.55 0.81
N VAL A 51 7.83 -10.14 1.93
CA VAL A 51 8.34 -10.51 3.25
C VAL A 51 8.30 -12.03 3.47
N ALA A 52 7.20 -12.70 3.10
CA ALA A 52 7.09 -14.16 3.22
C ALA A 52 8.14 -14.90 2.37
N ALA A 53 8.38 -14.45 1.14
CA ALA A 53 9.44 -14.98 0.28
C ALA A 53 10.82 -14.81 0.94
N ALA A 54 11.08 -13.65 1.55
CA ALA A 54 12.34 -13.37 2.21
C ALA A 54 12.58 -14.26 3.44
N VAL A 55 11.60 -14.36 4.36
CA VAL A 55 11.79 -14.97 5.69
C VAL A 55 11.38 -16.43 5.78
N LEU A 56 10.53 -16.90 4.87
CA LEU A 56 9.99 -18.28 4.85
C LEU A 56 10.28 -19.03 3.55
N GLY A 57 10.87 -18.37 2.56
CA GLY A 57 11.20 -18.99 1.27
C GLY A 57 10.02 -19.17 0.30
N ASP A 58 8.81 -18.75 0.69
CA ASP A 58 7.59 -18.94 -0.11
C ASP A 58 6.66 -17.75 0.06
N ALA A 59 6.42 -17.02 -1.05
CA ALA A 59 5.54 -15.85 -1.09
C ALA A 59 4.06 -16.16 -0.75
N ASN A 60 3.66 -17.40 -0.81
CA ASN A 60 2.28 -17.81 -0.50
C ASN A 60 2.04 -18.03 1.01
N LYS A 61 3.09 -18.04 1.82
CA LYS A 61 2.99 -18.23 3.27
C LYS A 61 2.58 -16.96 3.99
N VAL A 62 1.42 -16.44 3.66
CA VAL A 62 0.81 -15.26 4.27
C VAL A 62 -0.63 -15.58 4.69
N LYS A 63 -0.96 -15.18 5.91
CA LYS A 63 -2.36 -15.11 6.36
C LYS A 63 -2.80 -13.65 6.29
N PHE A 64 -3.75 -13.38 5.39
CA PHE A 64 -4.33 -12.05 5.24
C PHE A 64 -5.53 -11.88 6.17
N THR A 65 -5.57 -10.77 6.90
CA THR A 65 -6.68 -10.38 7.77
C THR A 65 -7.29 -9.09 7.23
N PRO A 66 -8.50 -9.13 6.68
CA PRO A 66 -9.18 -7.92 6.23
C PRO A 66 -9.61 -7.06 7.42
N LEU A 67 -9.31 -5.78 7.37
CA LEU A 67 -9.55 -4.82 8.46
C LEU A 67 -10.21 -3.55 7.91
N SER A 68 -11.13 -2.98 8.67
CA SER A 68 -11.60 -1.62 8.42
C SER A 68 -10.49 -0.60 8.71
N ALA A 69 -10.66 0.62 8.21
CA ALA A 69 -9.74 1.71 8.52
C ALA A 69 -9.65 1.98 10.02
N LYS A 70 -10.76 1.82 10.74
CA LYS A 70 -10.85 2.03 12.18
C LYS A 70 -10.12 0.94 12.98
N GLU A 71 -10.19 -0.32 12.55
CA GLU A 71 -9.64 -1.47 13.28
C GLU A 71 -8.14 -1.68 13.08
N ARG A 72 -7.58 -1.18 11.98
CA ARG A 72 -6.23 -1.55 11.52
C ARG A 72 -5.12 -1.34 12.54
N PHE A 73 -5.13 -0.23 13.27
CA PHE A 73 -4.07 0.07 14.22
C PHE A 73 -4.18 -0.76 15.50
N THR A 74 -5.39 -1.02 15.97
CA THR A 74 -5.61 -1.90 17.11
C THR A 74 -5.16 -3.34 16.79
N ALA A 75 -5.43 -3.84 15.59
CA ALA A 75 -4.98 -5.16 15.16
C ALA A 75 -3.45 -5.27 15.14
N LEU A 76 -2.76 -4.21 14.70
CA LEU A 76 -1.29 -4.18 14.70
C LEU A 76 -0.71 -4.08 16.11
N THR A 77 -1.20 -3.15 16.93
CA THR A 77 -0.68 -2.93 18.30
C THR A 77 -0.98 -4.08 19.24
N SER A 78 -2.11 -4.76 19.09
CA SER A 78 -2.45 -5.96 19.88
C SER A 78 -1.65 -7.20 19.50
N GLY A 79 -0.98 -7.21 18.35
CA GLY A 79 -0.25 -8.36 17.86
C GLY A 79 -1.11 -9.38 17.09
N GLU A 80 -2.31 -9.04 16.70
CA GLU A 80 -3.13 -9.86 15.81
C GLU A 80 -2.48 -10.01 14.43
N ILE A 81 -1.86 -8.94 13.94
CA ILE A 81 -1.06 -8.91 12.72
C ILE A 81 0.35 -8.42 13.03
N ASP A 82 1.30 -8.72 12.16
CA ASP A 82 2.71 -8.29 12.29
C ASP A 82 3.12 -7.26 11.24
N ILE A 83 2.35 -7.14 10.16
CA ILE A 83 2.49 -6.11 9.15
C ILE A 83 1.08 -5.58 8.84
N LEU A 84 0.95 -4.27 8.80
CA LEU A 84 -0.22 -3.60 8.24
C LEU A 84 0.16 -3.06 6.88
N SER A 85 -0.34 -3.69 5.82
CA SER A 85 -0.17 -3.25 4.43
C SER A 85 -1.56 -3.00 3.85
N ARG A 86 -2.07 -1.79 4.10
CA ARG A 86 -3.47 -1.44 3.91
C ARG A 86 -3.64 0.04 3.59
N ASN A 87 -3.12 0.48 2.46
CA ASN A 87 -3.28 1.87 2.01
C ASN A 87 -3.32 2.86 3.20
N THR A 88 -2.27 2.80 4.03
CA THR A 88 -2.20 3.53 5.30
C THR A 88 -1.30 4.74 5.17
N THR A 89 -1.86 5.93 5.37
CA THR A 89 -1.13 7.19 5.26
C THR A 89 -0.18 7.38 6.44
N TRP A 90 1.07 7.68 6.13
CA TRP A 90 2.09 8.05 7.10
C TRP A 90 1.83 9.49 7.58
N THR A 91 1.51 9.64 8.85
CA THR A 91 1.30 10.95 9.51
C THR A 91 2.09 11.01 10.80
N LEU A 92 2.37 12.24 11.27
CA LEU A 92 3.07 12.46 12.54
C LEU A 92 2.36 11.76 13.72
N SER A 93 1.05 11.94 13.84
CA SER A 93 0.30 11.36 14.95
C SER A 93 0.30 9.82 14.94
N ARG A 94 0.17 9.21 13.75
CA ARG A 94 0.22 7.75 13.63
C ARG A 94 1.59 7.19 13.95
N ASP A 95 2.64 7.87 13.50
CA ASP A 95 4.02 7.44 13.72
C ASP A 95 4.49 7.66 15.17
N ALA A 96 4.18 8.82 15.74
CA ALA A 96 4.70 9.21 17.05
C ALA A 96 3.80 8.82 18.23
N ASP A 97 2.46 8.86 18.09
CA ASP A 97 1.57 8.78 19.24
C ASP A 97 1.09 7.36 19.58
N ILE A 98 1.03 6.45 18.60
CA ILE A 98 0.41 5.13 18.79
C ILE A 98 1.38 3.94 18.69
N GLY A 99 2.68 4.18 18.79
CA GLY A 99 3.67 3.10 18.84
C GLY A 99 3.81 2.32 17.54
N LEU A 100 3.73 3.00 16.42
CA LEU A 100 3.85 2.44 15.08
C LEU A 100 5.14 2.90 14.42
N THR A 101 5.61 2.12 13.45
CA THR A 101 6.72 2.48 12.58
C THR A 101 6.32 2.27 11.11
N PHE A 102 6.32 3.35 10.35
CA PHE A 102 6.19 3.30 8.90
C PHE A 102 7.55 2.95 8.30
N VAL A 103 7.63 1.91 7.50
CA VAL A 103 8.91 1.42 6.97
C VAL A 103 9.29 2.01 5.62
N GLY A 104 8.39 2.71 4.98
CA GLY A 104 8.59 3.34 3.68
C GLY A 104 7.26 3.71 3.05
N VAL A 105 7.32 4.16 1.82
CA VAL A 105 6.14 4.51 1.02
C VAL A 105 6.08 3.57 -0.18
N ASN A 106 4.99 2.82 -0.31
CA ASN A 106 4.75 1.97 -1.47
C ASN A 106 3.79 2.59 -2.50
N PHE A 107 3.10 3.68 -2.12
CA PHE A 107 2.25 4.41 -3.04
C PHE A 107 2.10 5.88 -2.59
N TYR A 108 2.48 6.81 -3.45
CA TYR A 108 2.27 8.25 -3.24
C TYR A 108 0.92 8.64 -3.80
N ASP A 109 0.05 9.14 -2.94
CA ASP A 109 -1.33 9.50 -3.25
C ASP A 109 -1.69 10.89 -2.73
N GLY A 110 -2.93 11.26 -2.94
CA GLY A 110 -3.55 12.46 -2.42
C GLY A 110 -5.06 12.27 -2.42
N GLN A 111 -5.74 12.97 -1.52
CA GLN A 111 -7.19 12.93 -1.44
C GLN A 111 -7.84 13.75 -2.54
N GLY A 112 -8.91 13.21 -3.11
CA GLY A 112 -9.73 13.87 -4.09
C GLY A 112 -11.22 13.65 -3.84
N PHE A 113 -12.02 14.06 -4.81
CA PHE A 113 -13.48 13.92 -4.80
C PHE A 113 -13.95 13.26 -6.08
N MET A 114 -14.91 12.37 -5.96
CA MET A 114 -15.63 11.79 -7.09
C MET A 114 -17.06 12.27 -7.09
N VAL A 115 -17.57 12.59 -8.27
CA VAL A 115 -18.96 13.02 -8.49
C VAL A 115 -19.55 12.29 -9.69
N ARG A 116 -20.88 12.30 -9.79
CA ARG A 116 -21.57 11.81 -10.99
C ARG A 116 -21.42 12.83 -12.11
N LYS A 117 -21.21 12.35 -13.32
CA LYS A 117 -21.12 13.22 -14.53
C LYS A 117 -22.38 14.06 -14.74
N ASN A 118 -23.55 13.51 -14.46
CA ASN A 118 -24.81 14.21 -14.62
C ASN A 118 -25.04 15.35 -13.60
N SER A 119 -24.18 15.45 -12.56
CA SER A 119 -24.22 16.61 -11.66
C SER A 119 -23.75 17.91 -12.32
N GLY A 120 -23.01 17.80 -13.42
CA GLY A 120 -22.39 18.94 -14.09
C GLY A 120 -21.19 19.55 -13.35
N ILE A 121 -20.80 18.98 -12.20
CA ILE A 121 -19.64 19.42 -11.41
C ILE A 121 -18.37 18.93 -12.07
N THR A 122 -17.45 19.85 -12.34
CA THR A 122 -16.12 19.56 -12.92
C THR A 122 -14.96 20.04 -12.06
N SER A 123 -15.26 20.74 -10.96
CA SER A 123 -14.27 21.27 -10.00
C SER A 123 -14.89 21.35 -8.61
N VAL A 124 -14.08 21.15 -7.58
CA VAL A 124 -14.48 21.36 -6.17
C VAL A 124 -14.94 22.79 -5.89
N ASN A 125 -14.54 23.75 -6.72
CA ASN A 125 -14.97 25.14 -6.59
C ASN A 125 -16.48 25.34 -6.87
N GLN A 126 -17.14 24.35 -7.44
CA GLN A 126 -18.57 24.34 -7.69
C GLN A 126 -19.39 23.75 -6.54
N PHE A 127 -18.75 23.26 -5.49
CA PHE A 127 -19.43 22.73 -4.30
C PHE A 127 -20.22 23.86 -3.60
N LYS A 128 -21.45 23.57 -3.20
CA LYS A 128 -22.37 24.51 -2.58
C LYS A 128 -22.79 24.03 -1.20
N ASN A 129 -23.29 24.97 -0.38
CA ASN A 129 -23.90 24.65 0.89
C ASN A 129 -24.98 23.58 0.77
N GLY A 130 -24.98 22.64 1.71
CA GLY A 130 -25.91 21.51 1.75
C GLY A 130 -25.44 20.28 0.99
N ILE A 131 -24.25 20.30 0.38
CA ILE A 131 -23.68 19.12 -0.29
C ILE A 131 -23.45 17.98 0.71
N SER A 132 -23.80 16.76 0.32
CA SER A 132 -23.50 15.56 1.11
C SER A 132 -22.23 14.87 0.61
N ALA A 133 -21.35 14.51 1.53
CA ALA A 133 -20.05 13.91 1.24
C ALA A 133 -19.86 12.60 2.00
N CYS A 134 -19.63 11.52 1.26
CA CYS A 134 -19.36 10.19 1.80
C CYS A 134 -17.87 9.95 1.99
N THR A 135 -17.53 9.27 3.09
CA THR A 135 -16.17 8.76 3.35
C THR A 135 -16.19 7.63 4.38
N ASN A 136 -15.01 7.07 4.68
CA ASN A 136 -14.84 6.10 5.76
C ASN A 136 -14.42 6.79 7.07
N ILE A 137 -14.94 6.30 8.19
CA ILE A 137 -14.50 6.72 9.53
C ILE A 137 -13.11 6.20 9.85
N GLY A 138 -12.38 6.90 10.73
CA GLY A 138 -11.05 6.50 11.17
C GLY A 138 -9.94 6.73 10.13
N THR A 139 -10.15 7.66 9.22
CA THR A 139 -9.25 7.96 8.11
C THR A 139 -8.71 9.39 8.19
N THR A 140 -7.55 9.63 7.58
CA THR A 140 -7.05 10.99 7.31
C THR A 140 -8.02 11.75 6.42
N THR A 141 -8.67 11.04 5.50
CA THR A 141 -9.59 11.63 4.50
C THR A 141 -10.88 12.12 5.13
N GLU A 142 -11.35 11.52 6.22
CA GLU A 142 -12.47 12.06 7.03
C GLU A 142 -12.08 13.41 7.67
N LEU A 143 -10.89 13.49 8.26
CA LEU A 143 -10.40 14.73 8.88
C LEU A 143 -10.18 15.83 7.83
N ASN A 144 -9.54 15.49 6.71
CA ASN A 144 -9.30 16.43 5.62
C ASN A 144 -10.59 16.90 4.95
N MET A 145 -11.61 16.05 4.84
CA MET A 145 -12.93 16.42 4.34
C MET A 145 -13.55 17.53 5.21
N ARG A 146 -13.54 17.35 6.51
CA ARG A 146 -14.00 18.36 7.46
C ARG A 146 -13.25 19.68 7.31
N ASP A 147 -11.94 19.62 7.27
CA ASP A 147 -11.09 20.80 7.15
C ASP A 147 -11.29 21.51 5.82
N PHE A 148 -11.46 20.74 4.73
CA PHE A 148 -11.74 21.27 3.39
C PHE A 148 -13.02 22.12 3.36
N PHE A 149 -14.13 21.59 3.86
CA PHE A 149 -15.41 22.30 3.84
C PHE A 149 -15.42 23.48 4.82
N ASN A 150 -14.90 23.29 6.04
CA ASN A 150 -14.84 24.34 7.05
C ASN A 150 -13.99 25.54 6.60
N SER A 151 -12.83 25.29 5.98
CA SER A 151 -11.95 26.37 5.53
C SER A 151 -12.53 27.20 4.37
N ARG A 152 -13.50 26.64 3.67
CA ARG A 152 -14.20 27.33 2.57
C ARG A 152 -15.55 27.92 2.99
N GLY A 153 -15.93 27.74 4.26
CA GLY A 153 -17.23 28.20 4.74
C GLY A 153 -18.42 27.50 4.08
N ILE A 154 -18.22 26.27 3.60
CA ILE A 154 -19.25 25.46 2.97
C ILE A 154 -19.87 24.54 4.03
N SER A 155 -21.17 24.72 4.29
CA SER A 155 -21.94 23.75 5.10
C SER A 155 -22.15 22.46 4.30
N TYR A 156 -21.92 21.32 4.91
CA TYR A 156 -22.05 20.03 4.25
C TYR A 156 -22.63 18.99 5.20
N GLU A 157 -23.19 17.92 4.64
CA GLU A 157 -23.66 16.75 5.36
C GLU A 157 -22.62 15.64 5.27
N PRO A 158 -21.90 15.32 6.37
CA PRO A 158 -20.99 14.16 6.37
C PRO A 158 -21.79 12.87 6.44
N VAL A 159 -21.46 11.92 5.54
CA VAL A 159 -22.04 10.57 5.52
C VAL A 159 -20.87 9.59 5.62
N ALA A 160 -20.63 9.09 6.83
CA ALA A 160 -19.47 8.26 7.11
C ALA A 160 -19.86 6.85 7.56
N PHE A 161 -19.14 5.86 7.05
CA PHE A 161 -19.33 4.45 7.37
C PHE A 161 -18.02 3.79 7.77
N GLU A 162 -18.10 2.74 8.55
CA GLU A 162 -16.92 1.94 8.91
C GLU A 162 -16.42 1.07 7.76
N LYS A 163 -17.35 0.44 7.01
CA LYS A 163 -17.00 -0.43 5.90
C LYS A 163 -16.94 0.31 4.57
N ALA A 164 -15.91 0.04 3.77
CA ALA A 164 -15.75 0.65 2.45
C ALA A 164 -16.90 0.34 1.50
N ASP A 165 -17.42 -0.89 1.53
CA ASP A 165 -18.54 -1.28 0.67
C ASP A 165 -19.84 -0.53 0.99
N GLU A 166 -20.04 -0.14 2.25
CA GLU A 166 -21.18 0.70 2.65
C GLU A 166 -21.08 2.11 2.07
N VAL A 167 -19.86 2.69 2.04
CA VAL A 167 -19.63 4.00 1.41
C VAL A 167 -19.92 3.94 -0.09
N VAL A 168 -19.38 2.93 -0.77
CA VAL A 168 -19.58 2.72 -2.21
C VAL A 168 -21.07 2.57 -2.52
N ALA A 169 -21.78 1.72 -1.75
CA ALA A 169 -23.20 1.48 -1.95
C ALA A 169 -24.03 2.75 -1.72
N ALA A 170 -23.74 3.53 -0.67
CA ALA A 170 -24.46 4.76 -0.36
C ALA A 170 -24.24 5.82 -1.46
N TYR A 171 -23.01 5.99 -1.92
CA TYR A 171 -22.71 6.92 -3.01
C TYR A 171 -23.35 6.47 -4.31
N ASP A 172 -23.19 5.21 -4.69
CA ASP A 172 -23.73 4.67 -5.93
C ASP A 172 -25.28 4.73 -5.99
N ALA A 173 -25.93 4.58 -4.83
CA ALA A 173 -27.38 4.71 -4.68
C ALA A 173 -27.88 6.18 -4.66
N GLY A 174 -26.99 7.16 -4.71
CA GLY A 174 -27.34 8.58 -4.70
C GLY A 174 -27.56 9.22 -3.34
N ARG A 175 -27.19 8.56 -2.24
CA ARG A 175 -27.31 9.12 -0.90
C ARG A 175 -26.32 10.27 -0.63
N CYS A 176 -25.17 10.26 -1.30
CA CYS A 176 -24.17 11.30 -1.22
C CYS A 176 -23.96 11.94 -2.58
N ASP A 177 -23.73 13.25 -2.60
CA ASP A 177 -23.43 14.00 -3.81
C ASP A 177 -21.99 13.76 -4.27
N THR A 178 -21.07 13.57 -3.32
CA THR A 178 -19.67 13.30 -3.60
C THR A 178 -19.11 12.23 -2.67
N TYR A 179 -18.15 11.47 -3.18
CA TYR A 179 -17.34 10.50 -2.43
C TYR A 179 -15.91 11.00 -2.36
N THR A 180 -15.36 11.08 -1.16
CA THR A 180 -13.98 11.55 -0.96
C THR A 180 -13.13 10.53 -0.22
N THR A 181 -12.00 10.22 -0.79
CA THR A 181 -10.91 9.39 -0.25
C THR A 181 -9.66 9.61 -1.10
N ASP A 182 -8.63 8.79 -0.93
CA ASP A 182 -7.47 8.77 -1.81
C ASP A 182 -7.91 8.66 -3.29
N LYS A 183 -7.27 9.41 -4.18
CA LYS A 183 -7.62 9.36 -5.63
C LYS A 183 -7.47 7.96 -6.22
N SER A 184 -6.45 7.22 -5.80
CA SER A 184 -6.29 5.82 -6.18
C SER A 184 -7.44 4.95 -5.67
N GLY A 185 -7.89 5.21 -4.45
CA GLY A 185 -9.03 4.55 -3.86
C GLY A 185 -10.33 4.86 -4.60
N LEU A 186 -10.54 6.12 -5.00
CA LEU A 186 -11.70 6.50 -5.83
C LEU A 186 -11.68 5.76 -7.17
N ALA A 187 -10.53 5.71 -7.83
CA ALA A 187 -10.38 4.98 -9.10
C ALA A 187 -10.65 3.48 -8.93
N ALA A 188 -10.15 2.89 -7.85
CA ALA A 188 -10.38 1.47 -7.54
C ALA A 188 -11.86 1.18 -7.22
N GLN A 189 -12.47 1.97 -6.34
CA GLN A 189 -13.86 1.78 -5.94
C GLN A 189 -14.84 2.03 -7.08
N ARG A 190 -14.51 2.94 -8.00
CA ARG A 190 -15.31 3.18 -9.21
C ARG A 190 -15.54 1.90 -10.01
N THR A 191 -14.57 0.99 -10.05
CA THR A 191 -14.70 -0.29 -10.77
C THR A 191 -15.77 -1.20 -10.21
N LYS A 192 -16.16 -1.02 -8.94
CA LYS A 192 -17.23 -1.79 -8.28
C LYS A 192 -18.62 -1.19 -8.45
N MET A 193 -18.73 0.02 -8.97
CA MET A 193 -20.01 0.71 -9.12
C MET A 193 -20.82 0.12 -10.27
N LYS A 194 -22.12 0.30 -10.21
CA LYS A 194 -23.06 -0.22 -11.19
C LYS A 194 -22.75 0.26 -12.61
N ASN A 195 -22.43 1.56 -12.75
CA ASN A 195 -22.06 2.20 -14.00
C ASN A 195 -20.79 3.03 -13.81
N PRO A 196 -19.59 2.41 -13.86
CA PRO A 196 -18.34 3.12 -13.57
C PRO A 196 -18.12 4.39 -14.41
N ASP A 197 -18.52 4.36 -15.67
CA ASP A 197 -18.32 5.48 -16.61
C ASP A 197 -19.21 6.69 -16.33
N GLU A 198 -20.20 6.58 -15.46
CA GLU A 198 -21.05 7.69 -15.02
C GLU A 198 -20.42 8.56 -13.93
N HIS A 199 -19.24 8.18 -13.44
CA HIS A 199 -18.53 8.86 -12.36
C HIS A 199 -17.19 9.41 -12.82
N ILE A 200 -16.81 10.58 -12.29
CA ILE A 200 -15.51 11.20 -12.54
C ILE A 200 -14.82 11.55 -11.22
N VAL A 201 -13.52 11.39 -11.20
CA VAL A 201 -12.66 11.93 -10.14
C VAL A 201 -12.28 13.35 -10.55
N LEU A 202 -12.60 14.32 -9.69
CA LEU A 202 -12.28 15.73 -9.94
C LEU A 202 -10.76 15.96 -9.96
N PRO A 203 -10.28 16.98 -10.70
CA PRO A 203 -8.84 17.17 -10.90
C PRO A 203 -8.08 17.60 -9.63
N GLU A 204 -8.77 18.25 -8.69
CA GLU A 204 -8.10 18.80 -7.51
C GLU A 204 -7.65 17.71 -6.54
N THR A 205 -6.50 17.93 -5.92
CA THR A 205 -5.95 17.13 -4.83
C THR A 205 -5.85 18.00 -3.58
N ILE A 206 -6.48 17.57 -2.48
CA ILE A 206 -6.60 18.41 -1.28
C ILE A 206 -5.65 18.03 -0.14
N SER A 207 -4.90 16.94 -0.29
CA SER A 207 -3.93 16.49 0.73
C SER A 207 -2.80 15.70 0.11
N LYS A 208 -1.75 15.47 0.91
CA LYS A 208 -0.72 14.46 0.63
C LYS A 208 -1.06 13.19 1.39
N GLU A 209 -1.06 12.05 0.70
CA GLU A 209 -1.31 10.74 1.27
C GLU A 209 -0.17 9.79 0.89
N PRO A 210 0.98 9.84 1.60
CA PRO A 210 2.05 8.86 1.41
C PRO A 210 1.65 7.56 2.10
N LEU A 211 1.31 6.54 1.32
CA LEU A 211 0.85 5.25 1.81
C LEU A 211 2.02 4.29 1.98
N GLY A 212 2.07 3.59 3.10
CA GLY A 212 3.15 2.64 3.33
C GLY A 212 2.83 1.54 4.32
N PRO A 213 3.64 0.46 4.30
CA PRO A 213 3.54 -0.62 5.27
C PRO A 213 3.95 -0.14 6.67
N VAL A 214 3.28 -0.70 7.67
CA VAL A 214 3.46 -0.33 9.07
C VAL A 214 3.74 -1.57 9.91
N VAL A 215 4.63 -1.44 10.87
CA VAL A 215 4.95 -2.46 11.87
C VAL A 215 4.87 -1.88 13.28
N ARG A 216 4.81 -2.74 14.30
CA ARG A 216 4.92 -2.29 15.70
C ARG A 216 6.33 -1.76 15.97
N GLN A 217 6.43 -0.73 16.78
CA GLN A 217 7.72 -0.27 17.30
C GLN A 217 8.36 -1.33 18.21
N GLY A 218 9.70 -1.28 18.30
CA GLY A 218 10.46 -2.06 19.25
C GLY A 218 11.10 -3.33 18.71
N ASP A 219 10.92 -3.67 17.44
CA ASP A 219 11.61 -4.78 16.77
C ASP A 219 12.32 -4.25 15.51
N ALA A 220 13.49 -3.65 15.71
CA ALA A 220 14.25 -2.99 14.65
C ALA A 220 14.65 -3.95 13.50
N VAL A 221 14.91 -5.22 13.81
CA VAL A 221 15.25 -6.21 12.76
C VAL A 221 14.03 -6.52 11.90
N TRP A 222 12.87 -6.68 12.51
CA TRP A 222 11.63 -6.89 11.76
C TRP A 222 11.27 -5.66 10.91
N GLU A 223 11.42 -4.47 11.46
CA GLU A 223 11.27 -3.20 10.75
C GLU A 223 12.16 -3.15 9.51
N ASP A 224 13.44 -3.48 9.66
CA ASP A 224 14.39 -3.51 8.55
C ASP A 224 14.06 -4.58 7.52
N ILE A 225 13.61 -5.76 7.93
CA ILE A 225 13.18 -6.82 7.00
C ILE A 225 12.02 -6.33 6.12
N VAL A 226 11.01 -5.73 6.71
CA VAL A 226 9.85 -5.23 5.94
C VAL A 226 10.26 -4.07 5.03
N ARG A 227 11.05 -3.13 5.55
CA ARG A 227 11.59 -1.99 4.77
C ARG A 227 12.38 -2.47 3.56
N TRP A 228 13.34 -3.35 3.77
CA TRP A 228 14.21 -3.81 2.70
C TRP A 228 13.55 -4.81 1.75
N SER A 229 12.49 -5.47 2.18
CA SER A 229 11.66 -6.25 1.25
C SER A 229 10.96 -5.35 0.23
N LEU A 230 10.38 -4.22 0.67
CA LEU A 230 9.83 -3.22 -0.23
C LEU A 230 10.91 -2.56 -1.08
N ASN A 231 12.02 -2.13 -0.47
CA ASN A 231 13.12 -1.48 -1.18
C ASN A 231 13.72 -2.39 -2.25
N THR A 232 13.81 -3.69 -2.00
CA THR A 232 14.26 -4.67 -3.00
C THR A 232 13.39 -4.66 -4.25
N MET A 233 12.08 -4.60 -4.10
CA MET A 233 11.16 -4.53 -5.26
C MET A 233 11.38 -3.27 -6.09
N ILE A 234 11.59 -2.13 -5.44
CA ILE A 234 11.79 -0.83 -6.11
C ILE A 234 13.17 -0.76 -6.76
N GLU A 235 14.22 -1.17 -6.05
CA GLU A 235 15.59 -1.16 -6.57
C GLU A 235 15.78 -2.18 -7.71
N ALA A 236 15.12 -3.33 -7.63
CA ALA A 236 15.12 -4.31 -8.72
C ALA A 236 14.55 -3.72 -10.02
N GLU A 237 13.48 -2.94 -9.94
CA GLU A 237 12.94 -2.24 -11.11
C GLU A 237 13.95 -1.24 -11.67
N GLU A 238 14.62 -0.48 -10.83
CA GLU A 238 15.64 0.49 -11.24
C GLU A 238 16.79 -0.15 -12.03
N TYR A 239 17.20 -1.36 -11.63
CA TYR A 239 18.23 -2.12 -12.33
C TYR A 239 17.71 -3.02 -13.46
N GLY A 240 16.43 -2.98 -13.76
CA GLY A 240 15.83 -3.84 -14.79
C GLY A 240 15.80 -5.31 -14.45
N ILE A 241 15.83 -5.66 -13.16
CA ILE A 241 15.72 -7.04 -12.70
C ILE A 241 14.25 -7.39 -12.57
N THR A 242 13.83 -8.44 -13.27
CA THR A 242 12.44 -8.92 -13.31
C THR A 242 12.33 -10.32 -12.74
N SER A 243 11.10 -10.77 -12.50
CA SER A 243 10.84 -12.15 -12.10
C SER A 243 11.37 -13.18 -13.09
N SER A 244 11.42 -12.83 -14.39
CA SER A 244 11.88 -13.73 -15.45
C SER A 244 13.39 -13.75 -15.65
N ASN A 245 14.11 -12.67 -15.31
CA ASN A 245 15.56 -12.59 -15.53
C ASN A 245 16.41 -12.66 -14.26
N ALA A 246 15.79 -12.69 -13.08
CA ALA A 246 16.49 -12.59 -11.79
C ALA A 246 17.63 -13.61 -11.63
N ASP A 247 17.40 -14.88 -12.00
CA ASP A 247 18.45 -15.90 -11.90
C ASP A 247 19.63 -15.62 -12.82
N SER A 248 19.41 -15.15 -14.03
CA SER A 248 20.47 -14.81 -14.98
C SER A 248 21.30 -13.61 -14.52
N MET A 249 20.76 -12.76 -13.68
CA MET A 249 21.43 -11.58 -13.14
C MET A 249 22.52 -11.90 -12.10
N LYS A 250 22.58 -13.15 -11.61
CA LYS A 250 23.67 -13.62 -10.74
C LYS A 250 25.05 -13.52 -11.40
N THR A 251 25.10 -13.58 -12.71
CA THR A 251 26.33 -13.47 -13.51
C THR A 251 26.53 -12.11 -14.16
N SER A 252 25.78 -11.10 -13.72
CA SER A 252 25.92 -9.71 -14.20
C SER A 252 27.33 -9.15 -13.91
N ASP A 253 27.84 -8.33 -14.79
CA ASP A 253 29.08 -7.58 -14.56
C ASP A 253 28.89 -6.39 -13.62
N ASN A 254 27.66 -6.01 -13.30
CA ASN A 254 27.36 -4.93 -12.39
C ASN A 254 27.36 -5.42 -10.93
N PRO A 255 28.32 -4.96 -10.08
CA PRO A 255 28.39 -5.39 -8.68
C PRO A 255 27.15 -5.07 -7.87
N ALA A 256 26.45 -3.98 -8.18
CA ALA A 256 25.21 -3.60 -7.48
C ALA A 256 24.09 -4.62 -7.75
N ILE A 257 23.98 -5.08 -8.98
CA ILE A 257 23.03 -6.15 -9.37
C ILE A 257 23.39 -7.45 -8.66
N LYS A 258 24.67 -7.84 -8.67
CA LYS A 258 25.11 -9.07 -7.99
C LYS A 258 24.78 -9.06 -6.50
N ARG A 259 24.99 -7.93 -5.82
CA ARG A 259 24.62 -7.79 -4.41
C ARG A 259 23.11 -7.93 -4.19
N LEU A 260 22.32 -7.26 -5.01
CA LEU A 260 20.87 -7.30 -4.88
C LEU A 260 20.26 -8.69 -5.10
N VAL A 261 20.87 -9.50 -5.97
CA VAL A 261 20.41 -10.88 -6.19
C VAL A 261 21.14 -11.93 -5.33
N GLY A 262 21.96 -11.49 -4.38
CA GLY A 262 22.62 -12.37 -3.42
C GLY A 262 23.84 -13.15 -3.96
N ALA A 263 24.33 -12.79 -5.14
CA ALA A 263 25.49 -13.45 -5.77
C ALA A 263 26.83 -12.92 -5.24
N GLU A 264 26.84 -11.76 -4.57
CA GLU A 264 28.01 -11.12 -3.99
C GLU A 264 27.64 -10.46 -2.66
N GLY A 265 28.53 -10.50 -1.67
CA GLY A 265 28.28 -9.95 -0.34
C GLY A 265 27.44 -10.86 0.55
N GLU A 266 27.11 -10.36 1.74
CA GLU A 266 26.36 -11.09 2.77
C GLU A 266 25.24 -10.23 3.35
N LEU A 267 24.42 -9.61 2.51
CA LEU A 267 23.38 -8.68 2.95
C LEU A 267 22.31 -9.36 3.81
N GLY A 268 22.05 -10.65 3.62
CA GLY A 268 21.10 -11.40 4.43
C GLY A 268 21.51 -11.57 5.89
N ALA A 269 22.82 -11.60 6.18
CA ALA A 269 23.36 -11.80 7.52
C ALA A 269 22.89 -10.70 8.51
N ALA A 270 22.67 -9.47 8.04
CA ALA A 270 22.16 -8.37 8.86
C ALA A 270 20.79 -8.66 9.48
N PHE A 271 19.98 -9.47 8.81
CA PHE A 271 18.63 -9.86 9.22
C PHE A 271 18.55 -11.27 9.81
N GLY A 272 19.64 -12.03 9.78
CA GLY A 272 19.64 -13.46 10.09
C GLY A 272 19.00 -14.31 8.99
N LEU A 273 19.04 -13.84 7.76
CA LEU A 273 18.55 -14.52 6.58
C LEU A 273 19.71 -14.99 5.71
N ASP A 274 19.46 -15.99 4.85
CA ASP A 274 20.41 -16.35 3.81
C ASP A 274 20.53 -15.26 2.73
N ASN A 275 21.55 -15.36 1.86
CA ASN A 275 21.81 -14.34 0.85
C ASN A 275 20.80 -14.35 -0.32
N ASP A 276 19.99 -15.39 -0.46
CA ASP A 276 18.99 -15.49 -1.50
C ASP A 276 17.64 -14.84 -1.14
N TRP A 277 17.55 -14.22 0.04
CA TRP A 277 16.30 -13.59 0.52
C TRP A 277 15.72 -12.60 -0.49
N SER A 278 16.53 -11.70 -1.02
CA SER A 278 16.12 -10.68 -1.99
C SER A 278 15.83 -11.28 -3.37
N LEU A 279 16.64 -12.26 -3.80
CA LEU A 279 16.39 -12.99 -5.03
C LEU A 279 15.03 -13.68 -5.03
N ARG A 280 14.64 -14.30 -3.91
CA ARG A 280 13.33 -14.94 -3.76
C ARG A 280 12.19 -13.95 -3.90
N ILE A 281 12.34 -12.74 -3.36
CA ILE A 281 11.35 -11.67 -3.55
C ILE A 281 11.14 -11.40 -5.04
N ILE A 282 12.22 -11.14 -5.76
CA ILE A 282 12.15 -10.76 -7.16
C ILE A 282 11.59 -11.91 -8.01
N LYS A 283 12.02 -13.16 -7.76
CA LYS A 283 11.55 -14.33 -8.51
C LYS A 283 10.08 -14.64 -8.28
N GLN A 284 9.60 -14.54 -7.03
CA GLN A 284 8.27 -15.01 -6.65
C GLN A 284 7.21 -13.90 -6.73
N VAL A 285 7.60 -12.67 -6.47
CA VAL A 285 6.69 -11.51 -6.46
C VAL A 285 6.93 -10.58 -7.63
N GLY A 286 8.19 -10.40 -8.03
CA GLY A 286 8.60 -9.46 -9.07
C GLY A 286 9.11 -8.14 -8.48
N ASN A 287 9.49 -7.22 -9.37
CA ASN A 287 9.82 -5.87 -8.99
C ASN A 287 8.56 -5.00 -8.81
N TYR A 288 8.73 -3.76 -8.32
CA TYR A 288 7.62 -2.85 -8.09
C TYR A 288 6.81 -2.56 -9.37
N GLY A 289 7.48 -2.35 -10.50
CA GLY A 289 6.81 -2.10 -11.78
C GLY A 289 5.97 -3.28 -12.26
N GLU A 290 6.42 -4.51 -12.03
CA GLU A 290 5.64 -5.72 -12.33
C GLU A 290 4.39 -5.79 -11.44
N SER A 291 4.54 -5.49 -10.15
CA SER A 291 3.41 -5.45 -9.20
C SER A 291 2.41 -4.36 -9.58
N TYR A 292 2.87 -3.15 -9.86
CA TYR A 292 2.02 -2.05 -10.31
C TYR A 292 1.27 -2.40 -11.60
N LYS A 293 1.98 -2.94 -12.59
CA LYS A 293 1.41 -3.29 -13.88
C LYS A 293 0.27 -4.28 -13.75
N ARG A 294 0.50 -5.42 -13.09
CA ARG A 294 -0.53 -6.48 -12.99
C ARG A 294 -1.71 -6.11 -12.10
N ASN A 295 -1.50 -5.29 -11.06
CA ASN A 295 -2.53 -4.97 -10.07
C ASN A 295 -3.30 -3.68 -10.39
N ILE A 296 -2.66 -2.68 -10.94
CA ILE A 296 -3.22 -1.32 -11.07
C ILE A 296 -3.35 -0.87 -12.52
N ALA A 297 -2.30 -1.02 -13.33
CA ALA A 297 -2.29 -0.52 -14.69
C ALA A 297 -3.10 -1.39 -15.65
N ASP A 298 -2.84 -2.69 -15.71
CA ASP A 298 -3.53 -3.62 -16.62
C ASP A 298 -5.04 -3.70 -16.34
N PRO A 299 -5.52 -3.68 -15.08
CA PRO A 299 -6.94 -3.55 -14.80
C PRO A 299 -7.58 -2.19 -15.16
N GLY A 300 -6.78 -1.20 -15.54
CA GLY A 300 -7.25 0.12 -15.93
C GLY A 300 -7.62 1.05 -14.77
N ILE A 301 -7.17 0.75 -13.55
CA ILE A 301 -7.44 1.58 -12.37
C ILE A 301 -6.70 2.92 -12.49
N LEU A 302 -5.37 2.88 -12.62
CA LEU A 302 -4.50 4.03 -12.87
C LEU A 302 -3.40 3.61 -13.84
N PRO A 303 -3.63 3.71 -15.17
CA PRO A 303 -2.64 3.32 -16.17
C PRO A 303 -1.36 4.14 -16.12
N ASP A 304 -1.48 5.43 -15.77
CA ASP A 304 -0.32 6.32 -15.56
C ASP A 304 0.13 6.25 -14.10
N ARG A 305 1.40 5.96 -13.90
CA ARG A 305 2.01 5.84 -12.57
C ARG A 305 2.19 7.21 -11.88
N GLY A 306 2.30 8.29 -12.62
CA GLY A 306 2.52 9.62 -12.03
C GLY A 306 3.70 9.66 -11.07
N PRO A 307 3.52 10.13 -9.82
CA PRO A 307 4.58 10.16 -8.81
C PRO A 307 5.11 8.78 -8.42
N ASN A 308 4.38 7.72 -8.69
CA ASN A 308 4.77 6.33 -8.41
C ASN A 308 5.68 5.72 -9.49
N GLN A 309 6.14 6.54 -10.41
CA GLN A 309 7.21 6.19 -11.33
C GLN A 309 8.57 6.33 -10.62
N LEU A 310 9.58 5.57 -11.09
CA LEU A 310 10.94 5.72 -10.59
C LEU A 310 11.46 7.15 -10.74
N TRP A 311 12.32 7.58 -9.83
CA TRP A 311 12.98 8.87 -9.90
C TRP A 311 13.76 9.09 -11.22
N THR A 312 14.30 8.01 -11.81
CA THR A 312 14.97 8.02 -13.12
C THR A 312 14.01 8.21 -14.30
N LYS A 313 12.70 8.11 -14.07
CA LYS A 313 11.64 8.16 -15.10
C LYS A 313 10.59 9.25 -14.79
N GLY A 314 10.98 10.26 -14.03
CA GLY A 314 10.13 11.42 -13.75
C GLY A 314 9.17 11.28 -12.55
N GLY A 315 9.25 10.19 -11.80
CA GLY A 315 8.51 9.99 -10.55
C GLY A 315 9.34 10.34 -9.32
N ILE A 316 8.87 9.89 -8.16
CA ILE A 316 9.52 10.11 -6.86
C ILE A 316 9.80 8.81 -6.09
N LEU A 317 9.65 7.65 -6.72
CA LEU A 317 10.11 6.40 -6.12
C LEU A 317 11.63 6.38 -6.08
N TYR A 318 12.16 6.53 -4.89
CA TYR A 318 13.58 6.63 -4.59
C TYR A 318 13.86 5.88 -3.29
N VAL A 319 14.68 4.86 -3.33
CA VAL A 319 15.05 4.07 -2.16
C VAL A 319 16.56 4.04 -1.97
N PRO A 320 17.06 3.88 -0.72
CA PRO A 320 18.47 3.76 -0.48
C PRO A 320 19.03 2.48 -1.13
N PRO A 321 20.30 2.49 -1.60
CA PRO A 321 20.91 1.34 -2.25
C PRO A 321 21.20 0.19 -1.30
N ALA A 322 20.99 -1.03 -1.75
CA ALA A 322 21.42 -2.26 -1.06
C ALA A 322 22.93 -2.44 -1.20
N ARG A 323 23.66 -1.94 -0.21
CA ARG A 323 25.14 -1.91 -0.23
C ARG A 323 25.77 -2.22 1.13
#